data_df42e7cd346009632d0a646f2d432632
#
_entry.id   df42e7cd346009632d0a646f2d432632
#
_cell.length_a   1.000
_cell.length_b   1.000
_cell.length_c   1.000
_cell.angle_alpha   90.00
_cell.angle_beta   90.00
_cell.angle_gamma   90.00
#
_symmetry.space_group_name_H-M   'P 1'
#
loop_
_entity.id
_entity.type
_entity.pdbx_description
1 polymer ?
#
loop_
_entity_poly.entity_id
_entity_poly.type
_entity_poly.pdbx_seq_one_letter_code
_entity_poly.pdbx_strand_id
1 'polypeptide(L)'
;MQTNVVAWTNCVDLLYNAFQKQGFGHLVLITSVGGLRGEPVAPAYSASKAYQMNYAEALKKKAFKNFPSLTITEIRPGLVDTAMAKGDGLFWVMPTSIVVKQILRAINKKMQICVVTKRWRIVHFIMRYLPWGLYKRI
;
A
#
# COMPACT_ATOMS: atom_id res chain seq x y z
N MET A 1 -15.69 -2.28 3.77
CA MET A 1 -15.40 -0.83 3.92
C MET A 1 -15.08 -0.44 5.37
N GLN A 2 -15.82 -0.90 6.37
CA GLN A 2 -15.58 -0.52 7.78
C GLN A 2 -14.11 -0.70 8.22
N THR A 3 -13.52 -1.86 8.00
CA THR A 3 -12.12 -2.14 8.41
C THR A 3 -11.10 -1.35 7.60
N ASN A 4 -11.17 -1.44 6.25
CA ASN A 4 -10.12 -0.91 5.38
C ASN A 4 -10.22 0.60 5.13
N VAL A 5 -11.36 1.22 5.42
CA VAL A 5 -11.57 2.66 5.24
C VAL A 5 -11.74 3.32 6.60
N VAL A 6 -12.87 3.10 7.27
CA VAL A 6 -13.20 3.85 8.48
C VAL A 6 -12.22 3.59 9.62
N ALA A 7 -12.08 2.33 10.06
CA ALA A 7 -11.20 1.99 11.17
C ALA A 7 -9.72 2.28 10.85
N TRP A 8 -9.30 1.99 9.61
CA TRP A 8 -7.95 2.28 9.16
C TRP A 8 -7.63 3.78 9.19
N THR A 9 -8.54 4.63 8.70
CA THR A 9 -8.38 6.10 8.72
C THR A 9 -8.27 6.60 10.15
N ASN A 10 -9.19 6.17 11.03
CA ASN A 10 -9.16 6.58 12.44
C ASN A 10 -7.82 6.19 13.11
N CYS A 11 -7.32 4.98 12.88
CA CYS A 11 -6.02 4.57 13.40
C CYS A 11 -4.87 5.43 12.86
N VAL A 12 -4.86 5.71 11.56
CA VAL A 12 -3.82 6.53 10.91
C VAL A 12 -3.84 7.96 11.46
N ASP A 13 -5.02 8.56 11.62
CA ASP A 13 -5.15 9.91 12.15
C ASP A 13 -4.73 10.00 13.63
N LEU A 14 -5.08 9.02 14.44
CA LEU A 14 -4.63 8.94 15.83
C LEU A 14 -3.09 8.86 15.91
N LEU A 15 -2.48 8.00 15.10
CA LEU A 15 -1.02 7.85 15.05
C LEU A 15 -0.33 9.12 14.53
N TYR A 16 -0.88 9.74 13.48
CA TYR A 16 -0.35 10.99 12.95
C TYR A 16 -0.35 12.08 13.99
N ASN A 17 -1.47 12.25 14.71
CA ASN A 17 -1.59 13.24 15.78
C ASN A 17 -0.68 12.93 16.97
N ALA A 18 -0.50 11.65 17.32
CA ALA A 18 0.42 11.23 18.37
C ALA A 18 1.87 11.59 18.02
N PHE A 19 2.31 11.27 16.79
CA PHE A 19 3.64 11.63 16.32
C PHE A 19 3.83 13.16 16.21
N GLN A 20 2.79 13.89 15.84
CA GLN A 20 2.83 15.34 15.80
C GLN A 20 3.08 15.93 17.18
N LYS A 21 2.42 15.41 18.21
CA LYS A 21 2.67 15.81 19.61
C LYS A 21 4.06 15.40 20.11
N GLN A 22 4.54 14.22 19.67
CA GLN A 22 5.88 13.72 20.00
C GLN A 22 7.00 14.52 19.34
N GLY A 23 6.73 15.19 18.21
CA GLY A 23 7.70 15.96 17.44
C GLY A 23 8.49 15.17 16.38
N PHE A 24 8.36 13.85 16.33
CA PHE A 24 9.00 12.96 15.33
C PHE A 24 8.26 11.63 15.23
N GLY A 25 8.51 10.87 14.16
CA GLY A 25 7.94 9.53 14.02
C GLY A 25 8.23 8.85 12.69
N HIS A 26 7.87 7.57 12.60
CA HIS A 26 7.89 6.81 11.36
C HIS A 26 6.60 6.00 11.24
N LEU A 27 5.69 6.45 10.40
CA LEU A 27 4.43 5.78 10.10
C LEU A 27 4.60 4.84 8.90
N VAL A 28 4.26 3.58 9.08
CA VAL A 28 4.30 2.56 8.01
C VAL A 28 2.89 2.15 7.65
N LEU A 29 2.50 2.38 6.40
CA LEU A 29 1.17 2.09 5.88
C LEU A 29 1.22 0.91 4.91
N ILE A 30 0.46 -0.15 5.18
CA ILE A 30 0.35 -1.31 4.31
C ILE A 30 -0.89 -1.17 3.43
N THR A 31 -0.68 -0.84 2.16
CA THR A 31 -1.73 -0.74 1.14
C THR A 31 -1.78 -2.01 0.28
N SER A 32 -1.83 -1.94 -1.03
CA SER A 32 -1.74 -3.08 -1.95
C SER A 32 -1.53 -2.60 -3.39
N VAL A 33 -0.91 -3.41 -4.24
CA VAL A 33 -0.94 -3.19 -5.70
C VAL A 33 -2.36 -3.31 -6.26
N GLY A 34 -3.26 -4.06 -5.60
CA GLY A 34 -4.67 -4.17 -5.97
C GLY A 34 -5.48 -2.87 -5.88
N GLY A 35 -4.90 -1.80 -5.29
CA GLY A 35 -5.51 -0.46 -5.31
C GLY A 35 -5.23 0.36 -6.57
N LEU A 36 -4.43 -0.14 -7.52
CA LEU A 36 -4.07 0.58 -8.75
C LEU A 36 -5.20 0.62 -9.77
N ARG A 37 -6.01 -0.42 -9.81
CA ARG A 37 -7.14 -0.61 -10.74
C ARG A 37 -8.30 -1.29 -10.05
N GLY A 38 -9.51 -1.12 -10.58
CA GLY A 38 -10.69 -1.83 -10.12
C GLY A 38 -10.59 -3.32 -10.45
N GLU A 39 -10.62 -4.18 -9.45
CA GLU A 39 -10.54 -5.63 -9.58
C GLU A 39 -11.96 -6.21 -9.70
N PRO A 40 -12.31 -6.91 -10.80
CA PRO A 40 -13.68 -7.39 -11.02
C PRO A 40 -14.12 -8.45 -10.00
N VAL A 41 -13.20 -9.26 -9.49
CA VAL A 41 -13.51 -10.29 -8.50
C VAL A 41 -13.74 -9.68 -7.10
N ALA A 42 -13.05 -8.58 -6.79
CA ALA A 42 -13.11 -7.94 -5.47
C ALA A 42 -13.15 -6.41 -5.58
N PRO A 43 -14.22 -5.82 -6.18
CA PRO A 43 -14.27 -4.37 -6.45
C PRO A 43 -14.25 -3.53 -5.19
N ALA A 44 -14.92 -3.96 -4.11
CA ALA A 44 -14.90 -3.26 -2.83
C ALA A 44 -13.51 -3.27 -2.16
N TYR A 45 -12.75 -4.37 -2.32
CA TYR A 45 -11.37 -4.45 -1.84
C TYR A 45 -10.47 -3.49 -2.61
N SER A 46 -10.46 -3.55 -3.94
CA SER A 46 -9.62 -2.69 -4.78
C SER A 46 -9.94 -1.21 -4.54
N ALA A 47 -11.22 -0.84 -4.44
CA ALA A 47 -11.64 0.51 -4.10
C ALA A 47 -11.12 0.95 -2.72
N SER A 48 -11.18 0.07 -1.70
CA SER A 48 -10.67 0.36 -0.37
C SER A 48 -9.15 0.57 -0.36
N LYS A 49 -8.42 -0.21 -1.16
CA LYS A 49 -6.96 -0.06 -1.30
C LYS A 49 -6.57 1.17 -2.11
N ALA A 50 -7.35 1.55 -3.12
CA ALA A 50 -7.19 2.82 -3.84
C ALA A 50 -7.38 4.02 -2.90
N TYR A 51 -8.41 3.98 -2.04
CA TYR A 51 -8.59 4.98 -0.98
C TYR A 51 -7.35 5.09 -0.09
N GLN A 52 -6.85 3.96 0.44
CA GLN A 52 -5.67 3.95 1.30
C GLN A 52 -4.42 4.53 0.62
N MET A 53 -4.21 4.23 -0.67
CA MET A 53 -3.09 4.76 -1.46
C MET A 53 -3.19 6.27 -1.63
N ASN A 54 -4.38 6.78 -1.99
CA ASN A 54 -4.61 8.22 -2.16
C ASN A 54 -4.46 8.96 -0.83
N TYR A 55 -5.02 8.41 0.25
CA TYR A 55 -4.89 8.97 1.59
C TYR A 55 -3.43 9.02 2.05
N ALA A 56 -2.66 7.94 1.84
CA ALA A 56 -1.24 7.90 2.17
C ALA A 56 -0.43 8.95 1.39
N GLU A 57 -0.76 9.19 0.12
CA GLU A 57 -0.13 10.24 -0.70
C GLU A 57 -0.43 11.63 -0.14
N ALA A 58 -1.69 11.92 0.16
CA ALA A 58 -2.11 13.18 0.77
C ALA A 58 -1.41 13.42 2.12
N LEU A 59 -1.32 12.38 2.95
CA LEU A 59 -0.68 12.46 4.25
C LEU A 59 0.83 12.70 4.15
N LYS A 60 1.52 12.06 3.21
CA LYS A 60 2.94 12.33 2.90
C LYS A 60 3.16 13.79 2.50
N LYS A 61 2.29 14.34 1.65
CA LYS A 61 2.35 15.74 1.23
C LYS A 61 2.10 16.71 2.39
N LYS A 62 1.13 16.39 3.25
CA LYS A 62 0.83 17.14 4.49
C LYS A 62 2.02 17.12 5.44
N ALA A 63 2.61 15.95 5.68
CA ALA A 63 3.78 15.79 6.55
C ALA A 63 4.99 16.57 6.02
N PHE A 64 5.28 16.47 4.73
CA PHE A 64 6.38 17.20 4.10
C PHE A 64 6.30 18.72 4.34
N LYS A 65 5.09 19.28 4.29
CA LYS A 65 4.88 20.73 4.47
C LYS A 65 4.91 21.15 5.94
N ASN A 66 4.26 20.38 6.81
CA ASN A 66 3.91 20.83 8.16
C ASN A 66 4.64 20.06 9.27
N PHE A 67 5.22 18.91 8.95
CA PHE A 67 5.84 18.03 9.92
C PHE A 67 6.98 17.19 9.30
N PRO A 68 8.09 17.82 8.87
CA PRO A 68 9.17 17.15 8.12
C PRO A 68 9.91 16.08 8.94
N SER A 69 9.80 16.09 10.28
CA SER A 69 10.36 15.05 11.15
C SER A 69 9.55 13.74 11.15
N LEU A 70 8.37 13.72 10.52
CA LEU A 70 7.59 12.49 10.33
C LEU A 70 7.95 11.82 9.01
N THR A 71 8.50 10.62 9.10
CA THR A 71 8.65 9.75 7.94
C THR A 71 7.36 8.96 7.71
N ILE A 72 6.91 8.85 6.46
CA ILE A 72 5.79 7.98 6.08
C ILE A 72 6.24 7.04 4.97
N THR A 73 6.24 5.74 5.26
CA THR A 73 6.56 4.67 4.31
C THR A 73 5.29 3.93 3.92
N GLU A 74 4.99 3.92 2.64
CA GLU A 74 3.88 3.15 2.08
C GLU A 74 4.41 1.86 1.46
N ILE A 75 3.93 0.73 1.97
CA ILE A 75 4.25 -0.60 1.43
C ILE A 75 3.07 -1.05 0.55
N ARG A 76 3.36 -1.43 -0.68
CA ARG A 76 2.39 -1.96 -1.66
C ARG A 76 2.71 -3.43 -1.97
N PRO A 77 2.23 -4.38 -1.19
CA PRO A 77 2.42 -5.80 -1.48
C PRO A 77 1.64 -6.21 -2.74
N GLY A 78 2.23 -7.15 -3.50
CA GLY A 78 1.49 -7.99 -4.42
C GLY A 78 0.90 -9.21 -3.69
N LEU A 79 0.79 -10.34 -4.37
CA LEU A 79 0.32 -11.59 -3.76
C LEU A 79 1.39 -12.18 -2.83
N VAL A 80 1.02 -12.40 -1.59
CA VAL A 80 1.86 -12.95 -0.53
C VAL A 80 1.23 -14.24 -0.06
N ASP A 81 2.04 -15.26 0.18
CA ASP A 81 1.61 -16.56 0.71
C ASP A 81 1.07 -16.40 2.13
N THR A 82 -0.24 -16.22 2.21
CA THR A 82 -1.01 -16.02 3.43
C THR A 82 -2.37 -16.69 3.28
N ALA A 83 -3.12 -16.79 4.36
CA ALA A 83 -4.47 -17.34 4.34
C ALA A 83 -5.43 -16.60 3.36
N MET A 84 -5.14 -15.35 3.02
CA MET A 84 -5.94 -14.58 2.05
C MET A 84 -5.61 -14.90 0.59
N ALA A 85 -4.41 -15.40 0.30
CA ALA A 85 -3.97 -15.74 -1.04
C ALA A 85 -4.22 -17.22 -1.32
N LYS A 86 -5.47 -17.66 -1.22
CA LYS A 86 -5.93 -19.02 -1.54
C LYS A 86 -6.84 -18.98 -2.74
N GLY A 87 -6.66 -19.92 -3.68
CA GLY A 87 -7.46 -20.05 -4.89
C GLY A 87 -6.61 -20.45 -6.10
N ASP A 88 -7.26 -20.93 -7.15
CA ASP A 88 -6.61 -21.31 -8.41
C ASP A 88 -6.26 -20.06 -9.24
N GLY A 89 -5.23 -20.17 -10.07
CA GLY A 89 -4.82 -19.10 -10.97
C GLY A 89 -4.00 -17.97 -10.38
N LEU A 90 -3.59 -18.06 -9.11
CA LEU A 90 -2.72 -17.07 -8.48
C LEU A 90 -1.30 -17.14 -9.08
N PHE A 91 -0.81 -16.03 -9.58
CA PHE A 91 0.55 -15.94 -10.12
C PHE A 91 1.47 -15.10 -9.22
N TRP A 92 2.76 -15.47 -9.21
CA TRP A 92 3.79 -14.77 -8.45
C TRP A 92 3.48 -14.58 -6.95
N VAL A 93 2.86 -15.57 -6.34
CA VAL A 93 2.71 -15.63 -4.88
C VAL A 93 4.09 -15.73 -4.24
N MET A 94 4.39 -14.86 -3.30
CA MET A 94 5.71 -14.73 -2.71
C MET A 94 5.73 -15.22 -1.27
N PRO A 95 6.77 -16.00 -0.89
CA PRO A 95 6.95 -16.43 0.50
C PRO A 95 6.98 -15.23 1.45
N THR A 96 6.26 -15.35 2.57
CA THR A 96 6.17 -14.28 3.60
C THR A 96 7.54 -13.82 4.08
N SER A 97 8.51 -14.75 4.23
CA SER A 97 9.87 -14.43 4.68
C SER A 97 10.62 -13.47 3.75
N ILE A 98 10.43 -13.61 2.43
CA ILE A 98 11.03 -12.71 1.43
C ILE A 98 10.35 -11.34 1.48
N VAL A 99 9.03 -11.33 1.62
CA VAL A 99 8.23 -10.10 1.73
C VAL A 99 8.64 -9.29 2.95
N VAL A 100 8.72 -9.92 4.12
CA VAL A 100 9.13 -9.29 5.39
C VAL A 100 10.53 -8.67 5.28
N LYS A 101 11.50 -9.41 4.75
CA LYS A 101 12.87 -8.85 4.55
C LYS A 101 12.88 -7.58 3.70
N GLN A 102 12.03 -7.52 2.66
CA GLN A 102 11.94 -6.32 1.80
C GLN A 102 11.22 -5.18 2.50
N ILE A 103 10.18 -5.47 3.29
CA ILE A 103 9.47 -4.47 4.10
C ILE A 103 10.44 -3.84 5.12
N LEU A 104 11.14 -4.65 5.91
CA LEU A 104 12.11 -4.17 6.90
C LEU A 104 13.20 -3.31 6.25
N ARG A 105 13.71 -3.73 5.09
CA ARG A 105 14.67 -2.92 4.33
C ARG A 105 14.10 -1.57 3.89
N ALA A 106 12.83 -1.53 3.47
CA ALA A 106 12.15 -0.30 3.08
C ALA A 106 11.97 0.65 4.27
N ILE A 107 11.59 0.10 5.43
CA ILE A 107 11.45 0.84 6.69
C ILE A 107 12.79 1.44 7.09
N ASN A 108 13.86 0.63 7.18
CA ASN A 108 15.18 1.08 7.57
C ASN A 108 15.74 2.16 6.63
N LYS A 109 15.41 2.08 5.33
CA LYS A 109 15.80 3.09 4.34
C LYS A 109 14.85 4.28 4.25
N LYS A 110 13.81 4.33 5.07
CA LYS A 110 12.79 5.39 5.07
C LYS A 110 12.20 5.65 3.68
N MET A 111 11.96 4.57 2.92
CA MET A 111 11.44 4.70 1.55
C MET A 111 10.02 5.26 1.57
N GLN A 112 9.71 6.24 0.72
CA GLN A 112 8.35 6.80 0.64
C GLN A 112 7.33 5.81 0.10
N ILE A 113 7.72 5.00 -0.90
CA ILE A 113 6.88 3.93 -1.48
C ILE A 113 7.76 2.72 -1.75
N CYS A 114 7.29 1.55 -1.34
CA CYS A 114 7.93 0.28 -1.64
C CYS A 114 6.93 -0.73 -2.18
N VAL A 115 7.04 -1.06 -3.46
CA VAL A 115 6.30 -2.19 -4.05
C VAL A 115 7.04 -3.48 -3.75
N VAL A 116 6.38 -4.40 -3.10
CA VAL A 116 6.92 -5.71 -2.67
C VAL A 116 6.20 -6.82 -3.46
N THR A 117 6.87 -7.65 -4.19
CA THR A 117 8.30 -7.82 -4.38
C THR A 117 8.80 -7.12 -5.66
N LYS A 118 10.11 -7.33 -6.03
CA LYS A 118 10.67 -6.67 -7.24
C LYS A 118 9.87 -6.98 -8.52
N ARG A 119 9.34 -8.22 -8.69
CA ARG A 119 8.49 -8.61 -9.84
C ARG A 119 7.19 -7.80 -9.88
N TRP A 120 6.59 -7.54 -8.74
CA TRP A 120 5.37 -6.75 -8.64
C TRP A 120 5.55 -5.27 -8.99
N ARG A 121 6.81 -4.77 -9.04
CA ARG A 121 7.09 -3.42 -9.57
C ARG A 121 6.75 -3.30 -11.05
N ILE A 122 6.98 -4.37 -11.83
CA ILE A 122 6.64 -4.41 -13.26
C ILE A 122 5.12 -4.37 -13.41
N VAL A 123 4.41 -5.21 -12.67
CA VAL A 123 2.93 -5.22 -12.66
C VAL A 123 2.39 -3.86 -12.22
N HIS A 124 2.95 -3.28 -11.15
CA HIS A 124 2.57 -1.96 -10.67
C HIS A 124 2.73 -0.89 -11.76
N PHE A 125 3.85 -0.89 -12.47
CA PHE A 125 4.11 0.07 -13.55
C PHE A 125 3.11 -0.13 -14.70
N ILE A 126 2.94 -1.36 -15.19
CA ILE A 126 2.00 -1.68 -16.25
C ILE A 126 0.59 -1.25 -15.85
N MET A 127 0.09 -1.69 -14.69
CA MET A 127 -1.27 -1.38 -14.23
C MET A 127 -1.53 0.11 -14.09
N ARG A 128 -0.52 0.88 -13.69
CA ARG A 128 -0.65 2.34 -13.54
C ARG A 128 -0.90 3.05 -14.86
N TYR A 129 -0.26 2.60 -15.94
CA TYR A 129 -0.27 3.30 -17.23
C TYR A 129 -1.06 2.59 -18.32
N LEU A 130 -1.58 1.37 -18.06
CA LEU A 130 -2.34 0.59 -19.05
C LEU A 130 -3.63 1.32 -19.45
N PRO A 131 -3.86 1.63 -20.75
CA PRO A 131 -5.09 2.25 -21.20
C PRO A 131 -6.30 1.35 -20.95
N TRP A 132 -7.45 1.97 -20.68
CA TRP A 132 -8.70 1.24 -20.42
C TRP A 132 -9.06 0.22 -21.51
N GLY A 133 -8.85 0.60 -22.78
CA GLY A 133 -9.14 -0.28 -23.93
C GLY A 133 -8.40 -1.61 -23.91
N LEU A 134 -7.20 -1.65 -23.28
CA LEU A 134 -6.42 -2.88 -23.08
C LEU A 134 -6.78 -3.54 -21.74
N TYR A 135 -6.90 -2.75 -20.65
CA TYR A 135 -7.20 -3.28 -19.33
C TYR A 135 -8.51 -4.09 -19.28
N LYS A 136 -9.56 -3.65 -19.96
CA LYS A 136 -10.86 -4.35 -20.00
C LYS A 136 -10.82 -5.74 -20.65
N ARG A 137 -9.71 -6.12 -21.28
CA ARG A 137 -9.55 -7.40 -22.00
C ARG A 137 -8.76 -8.43 -21.20
N ILE A 138 -8.18 -8.04 -20.10
CA ILE A 138 -7.44 -8.88 -19.15
C ILE A 138 -8.20 -8.97 -17.84
#